data_173a716b707fd60f2e32a7dc0173a9b4
#
_entry.id   173a716b707fd60f2e32a7dc0173a9b4
#
_cell.length_a   1.000
_cell.length_b   1.000
_cell.length_c   1.000
_cell.angle_alpha   90.00
_cell.angle_beta   90.00
_cell.angle_gamma   90.00
#
_symmetry.space_group_name_H-M   'P 1'
#
loop_
_entity.id
_entity.type
_entity.pdbx_description
1 polymer ?
#
loop_
_entity_poly.entity_id
_entity_poly.type
_entity_poly.pdbx_seq_one_letter_code
_entity_poly.pdbx_strand_id
1 'polypeptide(L)'
;MIGIFHGGYETHTGPGKVAINLVKGLKKLGHSVVENQEGDMTGCLASWSSRFKDLPRNTLVGPNLYVLPTDDVEIWSLFDNHLVPCKWVKDQYETFPITKQANIHIWPVGIDTDMFCPDGEKDVDCFVYFKRGSPETRDKLIQLLRDKKMTFVEMTYGNYTEQDFIRTVRRCRFCVVLTDTESQGIAYQEILSMGLPCYVVDKSIWDYRREHS
;
A
#
# COMPACT_ATOMS: atom_id res chain seq x y z
N MET A 1 12.63 -23.12 -3.78
CA MET A 1 12.69 -21.88 -4.58
C MET A 1 11.30 -21.27 -4.65
N ILE A 2 11.17 -19.94 -4.52
CA ILE A 2 9.87 -19.26 -4.53
C ILE A 2 9.77 -18.44 -5.82
N GLY A 3 8.72 -18.68 -6.62
CA GLY A 3 8.43 -17.92 -7.83
C GLY A 3 7.49 -16.75 -7.49
N ILE A 4 7.84 -15.54 -7.90
CA ILE A 4 7.03 -14.31 -7.69
C ILE A 4 6.74 -13.68 -9.04
N PHE A 5 5.46 -13.51 -9.34
CA PHE A 5 4.99 -12.81 -10.54
C PHE A 5 4.51 -11.41 -10.19
N HIS A 6 4.93 -10.43 -10.98
CA HIS A 6 4.54 -9.02 -10.81
C HIS A 6 4.61 -8.27 -12.14
N GLY A 7 3.95 -7.11 -12.21
CA GLY A 7 3.88 -6.29 -13.43
C GLY A 7 5.10 -5.40 -13.71
N GLY A 8 6.12 -5.48 -12.87
CA GLY A 8 7.31 -4.62 -12.90
C GLY A 8 7.46 -3.80 -11.62
N TYR A 9 8.65 -3.25 -11.42
CA TYR A 9 8.98 -2.45 -10.25
C TYR A 9 8.80 -0.96 -10.54
N GLU A 10 7.61 -0.46 -10.29
CA GLU A 10 7.41 0.98 -10.18
C GLU A 10 7.52 1.36 -8.69
N THR A 11 8.69 1.85 -8.29
CA THR A 11 9.04 2.10 -6.89
C THR A 11 8.15 3.14 -6.19
N HIS A 12 7.50 3.99 -6.97
CA HIS A 12 6.59 5.02 -6.45
C HIS A 12 5.14 4.55 -6.32
N THR A 13 4.80 3.36 -6.80
CA THR A 13 3.44 2.81 -6.69
C THR A 13 3.33 1.82 -5.53
N GLY A 14 2.14 1.74 -4.91
CA GLY A 14 1.86 0.76 -3.87
C GLY A 14 2.14 -0.68 -4.32
N PRO A 15 1.61 -1.14 -5.46
CA PRO A 15 1.90 -2.46 -5.99
C PRO A 15 3.38 -2.75 -6.23
N GLY A 16 4.13 -1.79 -6.78
CA GLY A 16 5.58 -1.93 -7.00
C GLY A 16 6.32 -2.12 -5.67
N LYS A 17 6.02 -1.31 -4.66
CA LYS A 17 6.61 -1.44 -3.31
C LYS A 17 6.28 -2.77 -2.66
N VAL A 18 5.05 -3.29 -2.83
CA VAL A 18 4.67 -4.62 -2.34
C VAL A 18 5.57 -5.69 -2.91
N ALA A 19 5.75 -5.72 -4.22
CA ALA A 19 6.60 -6.71 -4.90
C ALA A 19 8.06 -6.61 -4.45
N ILE A 20 8.63 -5.40 -4.43
CA ILE A 20 10.01 -5.16 -4.00
C ILE A 20 10.23 -5.62 -2.56
N ASN A 21 9.35 -5.20 -1.65
CA ASN A 21 9.50 -5.53 -0.23
C ASN A 21 9.32 -7.01 0.05
N LEU A 22 8.42 -7.70 -0.68
CA LEU A 22 8.27 -9.14 -0.58
C LEU A 22 9.57 -9.86 -1.02
N VAL A 23 10.08 -9.53 -2.19
CA VAL A 23 11.31 -10.17 -2.71
C VAL A 23 12.48 -9.92 -1.77
N LYS A 24 12.66 -8.69 -1.29
CA LYS A 24 13.69 -8.36 -0.29
C LYS A 24 13.51 -9.16 1.01
N GLY A 25 12.29 -9.20 1.54
CA GLY A 25 11.98 -9.94 2.77
C GLY A 25 12.26 -11.43 2.65
N LEU A 26 11.82 -12.06 1.58
CA LEU A 26 12.08 -13.48 1.32
C LEU A 26 13.59 -13.80 1.19
N LYS A 27 14.32 -12.96 0.46
CA LYS A 27 15.79 -13.11 0.34
C LYS A 27 16.49 -12.92 1.70
N LYS A 28 16.04 -11.96 2.52
CA LYS A 28 16.56 -11.73 3.89
C LYS A 28 16.29 -12.93 4.84
N LEU A 29 15.21 -13.67 4.60
CA LEU A 29 14.87 -14.91 5.30
C LEU A 29 15.61 -16.14 4.74
N GLY A 30 16.49 -15.98 3.77
CA GLY A 30 17.31 -17.06 3.19
C GLY A 30 16.61 -17.86 2.08
N HIS A 31 15.47 -17.41 1.59
CA HIS A 31 14.81 -18.10 0.48
C HIS A 31 15.41 -17.72 -0.87
N SER A 32 15.55 -18.71 -1.74
CA SER A 32 15.82 -18.48 -3.17
C SER A 32 14.55 -18.00 -3.85
N VAL A 33 14.60 -16.83 -4.49
CA VAL A 33 13.47 -16.22 -5.18
C VAL A 33 13.79 -16.05 -6.66
N VAL A 34 12.85 -16.44 -7.52
CA VAL A 34 12.86 -16.16 -8.96
C VAL A 34 11.67 -15.25 -9.30
N GLU A 35 11.88 -14.34 -10.23
CA GLU A 35 10.91 -13.32 -10.57
C GLU A 35 10.36 -13.57 -11.98
N ASN A 36 9.02 -13.50 -12.11
CA ASN A 36 8.30 -13.81 -13.34
C ASN A 36 8.62 -15.21 -13.92
N GLN A 37 8.90 -16.14 -13.03
CA GLN A 37 9.14 -17.56 -13.33
C GLN A 37 8.49 -18.42 -12.26
N GLU A 38 8.12 -19.65 -12.62
CA GLU A 38 7.59 -20.62 -11.66
C GLU A 38 8.69 -21.11 -10.72
N GLY A 39 8.29 -21.40 -9.49
CA GLY A 39 9.10 -22.02 -8.45
C GLY A 39 8.32 -23.17 -7.80
N ASP A 40 8.89 -23.76 -6.75
CA ASP A 40 8.21 -24.80 -5.95
C ASP A 40 6.95 -24.26 -5.24
N MET A 41 6.99 -22.98 -4.90
CA MET A 41 5.85 -22.15 -4.50
C MET A 41 5.75 -20.97 -5.46
N THR A 42 4.55 -20.66 -5.91
CA THR A 42 4.31 -19.56 -6.83
C THR A 42 3.29 -18.61 -6.24
N GLY A 43 3.59 -17.31 -6.28
CA GLY A 43 2.68 -16.24 -5.89
C GLY A 43 2.56 -15.22 -7.01
N CYS A 44 1.35 -14.75 -7.27
CA CYS A 44 1.08 -13.64 -8.17
C CYS A 44 0.71 -12.41 -7.35
N LEU A 45 1.48 -11.34 -7.50
CA LEU A 45 1.31 -10.12 -6.73
C LEU A 45 0.96 -8.95 -7.64
N ALA A 46 0.48 -7.90 -7.22
CA ALA A 46 0.48 -6.56 -7.79
C ALA A 46 -0.15 -6.35 -9.18
N SER A 47 -0.32 -7.33 -10.03
CA SER A 47 -1.04 -7.16 -11.29
C SER A 47 -1.59 -8.48 -11.82
N TRP A 48 -2.90 -8.48 -12.08
CA TRP A 48 -3.54 -9.56 -12.78
C TRP A 48 -3.47 -9.32 -14.29
N SER A 49 -3.19 -10.36 -15.03
CA SER A 49 -3.40 -10.39 -16.47
C SER A 49 -3.70 -11.83 -16.91
N SER A 50 -4.33 -11.99 -18.07
CA SER A 50 -4.65 -13.30 -18.62
C SER A 50 -3.43 -14.23 -18.83
N ARG A 51 -2.20 -13.68 -18.84
CA ARG A 51 -0.97 -14.47 -18.89
C ARG A 51 -0.74 -15.34 -17.65
N PHE A 52 -1.41 -15.03 -16.53
CA PHE A 52 -1.27 -15.75 -15.26
C PHE A 52 -2.33 -16.83 -15.04
N LYS A 53 -3.32 -16.94 -15.92
CA LYS A 53 -4.43 -17.89 -15.75
C LYS A 53 -3.99 -19.36 -15.77
N ASP A 54 -2.85 -19.65 -16.37
CA ASP A 54 -2.30 -21.01 -16.49
C ASP A 54 -1.39 -21.39 -15.30
N LEU A 55 -1.22 -20.50 -14.33
CA LEU A 55 -0.48 -20.81 -13.10
C LEU A 55 -1.23 -21.88 -12.28
N PRO A 56 -0.51 -22.67 -11.45
CA PRO A 56 -1.11 -23.68 -10.59
C PRO A 56 -2.21 -23.11 -9.70
N ARG A 57 -3.30 -23.86 -9.54
CA ARG A 57 -4.49 -23.44 -8.77
C ARG A 57 -4.17 -23.06 -7.32
N ASN A 58 -3.14 -23.66 -6.73
CA ASN A 58 -2.68 -23.37 -5.37
C ASN A 58 -1.76 -22.13 -5.28
N THR A 59 -1.57 -21.39 -6.36
CA THR A 59 -0.84 -20.10 -6.35
C THR A 59 -1.49 -19.15 -5.36
N LEU A 60 -0.66 -18.44 -4.57
CA LEU A 60 -1.11 -17.35 -3.71
C LEU A 60 -1.26 -16.07 -4.55
N VAL A 61 -2.45 -15.52 -4.66
CA VAL A 61 -2.73 -14.34 -5.49
C VAL A 61 -3.09 -13.12 -4.63
N GLY A 62 -2.54 -11.98 -4.95
CA GLY A 62 -2.74 -10.72 -4.21
C GLY A 62 -1.44 -10.18 -3.61
N PRO A 63 -1.53 -9.15 -2.74
CA PRO A 63 -2.75 -8.56 -2.17
C PRO A 63 -3.37 -7.42 -3.01
N ASN A 64 -2.76 -6.95 -4.08
CA ASN A 64 -3.16 -5.74 -4.81
C ASN A 64 -3.58 -6.04 -6.25
N LEU A 65 -4.46 -7.01 -6.44
CA LEU A 65 -4.93 -7.40 -7.77
C LEU A 65 -6.15 -6.60 -8.23
N TYR A 66 -7.02 -6.27 -7.31
CA TYR A 66 -8.31 -5.60 -7.56
C TYR A 66 -8.76 -4.85 -6.30
N VAL A 67 -9.71 -3.93 -6.46
CA VAL A 67 -10.28 -3.17 -5.34
C VAL A 67 -11.47 -3.92 -4.75
N LEU A 68 -12.38 -4.41 -5.58
CA LEU A 68 -13.51 -5.24 -5.15
C LEU A 68 -13.43 -6.62 -5.80
N PRO A 69 -13.95 -7.68 -5.14
CA PRO A 69 -14.02 -9.02 -5.72
C PRO A 69 -14.77 -9.11 -7.05
N THR A 70 -15.64 -8.15 -7.31
CA THR A 70 -16.43 -8.06 -8.54
C THR A 70 -15.70 -7.40 -9.70
N ASP A 71 -14.53 -6.80 -9.48
CA ASP A 71 -13.75 -6.14 -10.52
C ASP A 71 -13.12 -7.16 -11.48
N ASP A 72 -12.79 -8.36 -10.96
CA ASP A 72 -12.37 -9.49 -11.76
C ASP A 72 -12.90 -10.79 -11.15
N VAL A 73 -13.98 -11.31 -11.72
CA VAL A 73 -14.66 -12.52 -11.22
C VAL A 73 -13.92 -13.80 -11.59
N GLU A 74 -13.12 -13.80 -12.67
CA GLU A 74 -12.44 -14.99 -13.17
C GLU A 74 -11.40 -15.50 -12.18
N ILE A 75 -10.65 -14.61 -11.57
CA ILE A 75 -9.54 -14.94 -10.66
C ILE A 75 -9.98 -15.80 -9.45
N TRP A 76 -11.22 -15.61 -8.98
CA TRP A 76 -11.78 -16.37 -7.86
C TRP A 76 -12.07 -17.83 -8.19
N SER A 77 -12.27 -18.12 -9.46
CA SER A 77 -12.48 -19.50 -9.94
C SER A 77 -11.17 -20.20 -10.30
N LEU A 78 -10.14 -19.43 -10.63
CA LEU A 78 -8.83 -19.95 -11.04
C LEU A 78 -7.94 -20.35 -9.87
N PHE A 79 -8.00 -19.63 -8.76
CA PHE A 79 -7.10 -19.83 -7.63
C PHE A 79 -7.83 -20.03 -6.31
N ASP A 80 -7.30 -20.94 -5.48
CA ASP A 80 -7.88 -21.26 -4.19
C ASP A 80 -7.45 -20.32 -3.07
N ASN A 81 -6.30 -19.64 -3.20
CA ASN A 81 -5.68 -18.88 -2.12
C ASN A 81 -5.47 -17.41 -2.52
N HIS A 82 -6.13 -16.51 -1.79
CA HIS A 82 -6.09 -15.08 -2.04
C HIS A 82 -5.48 -14.35 -0.85
N LEU A 83 -4.60 -13.38 -1.15
CA LEU A 83 -3.98 -12.51 -0.17
C LEU A 83 -4.70 -11.17 -0.15
N VAL A 84 -4.91 -10.64 1.05
CA VAL A 84 -5.44 -9.30 1.29
C VAL A 84 -4.57 -8.57 2.32
N PRO A 85 -4.48 -7.22 2.26
CA PRO A 85 -3.51 -6.49 3.07
C PRO A 85 -3.86 -6.41 4.55
N CYS A 86 -5.13 -6.55 4.93
CA CYS A 86 -5.58 -6.36 6.31
C CYS A 86 -6.92 -7.02 6.58
N LYS A 87 -7.29 -7.06 7.87
CA LYS A 87 -8.51 -7.71 8.35
C LYS A 87 -9.78 -7.09 7.76
N TRP A 88 -9.90 -5.76 7.72
CA TRP A 88 -11.13 -5.15 7.23
C TRP A 88 -11.37 -5.44 5.74
N VAL A 89 -10.31 -5.53 4.93
CA VAL A 89 -10.44 -5.95 3.51
C VAL A 89 -10.89 -7.40 3.42
N LYS A 90 -10.36 -8.29 4.28
CA LYS A 90 -10.83 -9.67 4.36
C LYS A 90 -12.31 -9.73 4.70
N ASP A 91 -12.72 -9.07 5.79
CA ASP A 91 -14.10 -9.04 6.24
C ASP A 91 -15.05 -8.51 5.13
N GLN A 92 -14.63 -7.47 4.42
CA GLN A 92 -15.34 -6.91 3.27
C GLN A 92 -15.47 -7.94 2.14
N TYR A 93 -14.37 -8.61 1.76
CA TYR A 93 -14.36 -9.58 0.67
C TYR A 93 -15.23 -10.79 0.98
N GLU A 94 -15.24 -11.28 2.20
CA GLU A 94 -16.05 -12.41 2.65
C GLU A 94 -17.57 -12.14 2.58
N THR A 95 -17.99 -10.88 2.43
CA THR A 95 -19.41 -10.55 2.19
C THR A 95 -19.87 -10.86 0.75
N PHE A 96 -18.96 -11.06 -0.19
CA PHE A 96 -19.29 -11.32 -1.58
C PHE A 96 -19.53 -12.81 -1.85
N PRO A 97 -20.62 -13.20 -2.50
CA PRO A 97 -20.90 -14.61 -2.78
C PRO A 97 -19.80 -15.33 -3.57
N ILE A 98 -19.11 -14.60 -4.45
CA ILE A 98 -18.07 -15.14 -5.33
C ILE A 98 -16.82 -15.62 -4.57
N THR A 99 -16.58 -15.09 -3.37
CA THR A 99 -15.40 -15.42 -2.58
C THR A 99 -15.59 -16.60 -1.63
N LYS A 100 -16.80 -17.14 -1.51
CA LYS A 100 -17.15 -18.16 -0.49
C LYS A 100 -16.35 -19.46 -0.58
N GLN A 101 -15.79 -19.79 -1.73
CA GLN A 101 -14.99 -21.00 -1.92
C GLN A 101 -13.48 -20.74 -1.84
N ALA A 102 -13.07 -19.49 -1.72
CA ALA A 102 -11.67 -19.11 -1.67
C ALA A 102 -11.14 -19.03 -0.23
N ASN A 103 -9.89 -19.39 -0.05
CA ASN A 103 -9.17 -19.15 1.19
C ASN A 103 -8.57 -17.74 1.17
N ILE A 104 -9.08 -16.84 2.01
CA ILE A 104 -8.60 -15.47 2.09
C ILE A 104 -7.64 -15.33 3.28
N HIS A 105 -6.39 -15.02 2.99
CA HIS A 105 -5.33 -14.86 3.97
C HIS A 105 -4.95 -13.39 4.12
N ILE A 106 -4.73 -12.95 5.37
CA ILE A 106 -4.22 -11.60 5.65
C ILE A 106 -2.70 -11.64 5.52
N TRP A 107 -2.18 -10.78 4.67
CA TRP A 107 -0.76 -10.59 4.52
C TRP A 107 -0.42 -9.10 4.42
N PRO A 108 -0.09 -8.45 5.55
CA PRO A 108 0.36 -7.07 5.56
C PRO A 108 1.73 -6.97 4.89
N VAL A 109 1.89 -5.94 4.08
CA VAL A 109 3.17 -5.66 3.43
C VAL A 109 4.22 -5.25 4.46
N GLY A 110 5.43 -5.79 4.31
CA GLY A 110 6.59 -5.36 5.09
C GLY A 110 7.10 -3.99 4.65
N ILE A 111 7.72 -3.26 5.58
CA ILE A 111 8.42 -2.00 5.31
C ILE A 111 9.92 -2.23 5.46
N ASP A 112 10.70 -1.63 4.57
CA ASP A 112 12.17 -1.63 4.66
C ASP A 112 12.60 -0.67 5.78
N THR A 113 12.72 -1.20 7.01
CA THR A 113 13.06 -0.40 8.19
C THR A 113 14.51 0.08 8.20
N ASP A 114 15.37 -0.44 7.34
CA ASP A 114 16.73 0.06 7.18
C ASP A 114 16.72 1.36 6.37
N MET A 115 15.81 1.47 5.40
CA MET A 115 15.61 2.68 4.60
C MET A 115 14.70 3.69 5.32
N PHE A 116 13.57 3.24 5.86
CA PHE A 116 12.57 4.06 6.54
C PHE A 116 12.81 4.02 8.06
N CYS A 117 13.93 4.54 8.50
CA CYS A 117 14.32 4.62 9.92
C CYS A 117 14.32 6.08 10.41
N PRO A 118 14.15 6.30 11.73
CA PRO A 118 14.30 7.61 12.33
C PRO A 118 15.75 8.11 12.13
N ASP A 119 15.89 9.32 11.61
CA ASP A 119 17.20 9.95 11.40
C ASP A 119 17.03 11.47 11.20
N GLY A 120 18.08 12.23 11.53
CA GLY A 120 18.14 13.66 11.31
C GLY A 120 17.46 14.54 12.37
N GLU A 121 17.69 15.84 12.24
CA GLU A 121 17.12 16.86 13.11
C GLU A 121 15.72 17.27 12.65
N LYS A 122 14.85 17.56 13.61
CA LYS A 122 13.45 17.98 13.36
C LYS A 122 13.38 19.52 13.34
N ASP A 123 13.43 20.11 12.15
CA ASP A 123 13.38 21.55 11.92
C ASP A 123 12.05 22.06 11.32
N VAL A 124 11.14 21.13 10.94
CA VAL A 124 9.82 21.42 10.41
C VAL A 124 8.76 20.86 11.37
N ASP A 125 7.67 21.61 11.62
CA ASP A 125 6.63 21.14 12.52
C ASP A 125 5.75 20.07 11.87
N CYS A 126 5.17 20.35 10.69
CA CYS A 126 4.16 19.49 10.09
C CYS A 126 4.54 19.02 8.68
N PHE A 127 4.39 17.72 8.43
CA PHE A 127 4.34 17.15 7.10
C PHE A 127 2.87 16.98 6.68
N VAL A 128 2.44 17.65 5.64
CA VAL A 128 1.09 17.50 5.06
C VAL A 128 1.20 16.56 3.87
N TYR A 129 0.66 15.36 4.01
CA TYR A 129 0.63 14.37 2.94
C TYR A 129 -0.76 14.32 2.31
N PHE A 130 -0.87 14.83 1.09
CA PHE A 130 -2.10 14.87 0.33
C PHE A 130 -2.11 13.78 -0.74
N LYS A 131 -2.95 12.75 -0.56
CA LYS A 131 -3.06 11.64 -1.51
C LYS A 131 -4.34 11.74 -2.34
N ARG A 132 -5.45 11.73 -1.65
CA ARG A 132 -6.80 11.91 -2.20
C ARG A 132 -7.61 12.57 -1.09
N GLY A 133 -8.49 13.45 -1.44
CA GLY A 133 -9.31 14.10 -0.42
C GLY A 133 -9.87 15.41 -0.94
N SER A 134 -10.67 16.04 -0.09
CA SER A 134 -11.26 17.34 -0.41
C SER A 134 -10.18 18.44 -0.44
N PRO A 135 -10.01 19.16 -1.55
CA PRO A 135 -9.17 20.35 -1.60
C PRO A 135 -9.55 21.38 -0.53
N GLU A 136 -10.84 21.50 -0.22
CA GLU A 136 -11.33 22.39 0.83
C GLU A 136 -10.77 22.00 2.23
N THR A 137 -10.74 20.72 2.55
CA THR A 137 -10.15 20.22 3.81
C THR A 137 -8.66 20.51 3.87
N ARG A 138 -7.95 20.33 2.75
CA ARG A 138 -6.54 20.67 2.62
C ARG A 138 -6.30 22.15 2.85
N ASP A 139 -7.08 23.03 2.20
CA ASP A 139 -6.91 24.47 2.30
C ASP A 139 -7.22 24.99 3.71
N LYS A 140 -8.24 24.44 4.39
CA LYS A 140 -8.52 24.69 5.79
C LYS A 140 -7.36 24.30 6.72
N LEU A 141 -6.75 23.12 6.47
CA LEU A 141 -5.58 22.68 7.24
C LEU A 141 -4.40 23.63 7.04
N ILE A 142 -4.10 23.98 5.80
CA ILE A 142 -2.98 24.90 5.48
C ILE A 142 -3.20 26.26 6.15
N GLN A 143 -4.44 26.80 6.11
CA GLN A 143 -4.78 28.05 6.79
C GLN A 143 -4.58 27.92 8.30
N LEU A 144 -5.03 26.82 8.92
CA LEU A 144 -4.86 26.56 10.35
C LEU A 144 -3.36 26.54 10.75
N LEU A 145 -2.53 25.87 9.96
CA LEU A 145 -1.08 25.80 10.23
C LEU A 145 -0.45 27.19 10.17
N ARG A 146 -0.84 28.02 9.19
CA ARG A 146 -0.39 29.41 9.07
C ARG A 146 -0.81 30.27 10.26
N ASP A 147 -2.09 30.18 10.67
CA ASP A 147 -2.63 30.91 11.80
C ASP A 147 -1.93 30.55 13.12
N LYS A 148 -1.52 29.28 13.25
CA LYS A 148 -0.71 28.78 14.38
C LYS A 148 0.78 29.08 14.25
N LYS A 149 1.21 29.73 13.17
CA LYS A 149 2.63 30.03 12.86
C LYS A 149 3.51 28.78 12.85
N MET A 150 2.95 27.64 12.46
CA MET A 150 3.68 26.38 12.32
C MET A 150 4.37 26.31 10.97
N THR A 151 5.61 25.80 10.98
CA THR A 151 6.30 25.47 9.74
C THR A 151 5.75 24.17 9.17
N PHE A 152 5.58 24.10 7.85
CA PHE A 152 5.09 22.89 7.22
C PHE A 152 5.65 22.69 5.81
N VAL A 153 5.69 21.43 5.40
CA VAL A 153 5.96 21.02 4.02
C VAL A 153 4.80 20.15 3.53
N GLU A 154 4.35 20.42 2.32
CA GLU A 154 3.31 19.64 1.68
C GLU A 154 3.89 18.76 0.57
N MET A 155 3.41 17.52 0.49
CA MET A 155 3.63 16.63 -0.66
C MET A 155 2.31 16.04 -1.16
N THR A 156 2.14 16.08 -2.47
CA THR A 156 1.04 15.41 -3.16
C THR A 156 1.49 14.07 -3.68
N TYR A 157 0.69 13.03 -3.45
CA TYR A 157 0.94 11.68 -3.93
C TYR A 157 1.26 11.67 -5.44
N GLY A 158 2.33 10.95 -5.79
CA GLY A 158 2.78 10.82 -7.18
C GLY A 158 3.69 11.96 -7.69
N ASN A 159 3.85 13.05 -6.92
CA ASN A 159 4.63 14.23 -7.33
C ASN A 159 5.95 14.40 -6.55
N TYR A 160 6.59 13.30 -6.17
CA TYR A 160 7.85 13.31 -5.43
C TYR A 160 8.65 12.03 -5.71
N THR A 161 9.95 12.08 -5.46
CA THR A 161 10.80 10.90 -5.43
C THR A 161 10.78 10.26 -4.03
N GLU A 162 11.08 8.97 -3.94
CA GLU A 162 11.21 8.30 -2.64
C GLU A 162 12.25 8.97 -1.73
N GLN A 163 13.36 9.44 -2.30
CA GLN A 163 14.39 10.17 -1.56
C GLN A 163 13.88 11.52 -1.01
N ASP A 164 13.09 12.24 -1.79
CA ASP A 164 12.47 13.48 -1.32
C ASP A 164 11.48 13.21 -0.18
N PHE A 165 10.69 12.14 -0.30
CA PHE A 165 9.77 11.71 0.75
C PHE A 165 10.51 11.42 2.06
N ILE A 166 11.53 10.56 2.02
CA ILE A 166 12.33 10.19 3.19
C ILE A 166 12.96 11.42 3.84
N ARG A 167 13.64 12.26 3.03
CA ARG A 167 14.29 13.47 3.51
C ARG A 167 13.32 14.44 4.18
N THR A 168 12.14 14.61 3.61
CA THR A 168 11.11 15.51 4.14
C THR A 168 10.51 14.98 5.43
N VAL A 169 10.11 13.70 5.46
CA VAL A 169 9.51 13.08 6.64
C VAL A 169 10.49 13.12 7.83
N ARG A 170 11.77 12.86 7.61
CA ARG A 170 12.78 12.89 8.66
C ARG A 170 12.92 14.24 9.34
N ARG A 171 12.67 15.34 8.64
CA ARG A 171 12.74 16.70 9.15
C ARG A 171 11.52 17.14 9.96
N CYS A 172 10.39 16.44 9.85
CA CYS A 172 9.13 16.87 10.44
C CYS A 172 8.90 16.29 11.83
N ARG A 173 8.10 16.97 12.66
CA ARG A 173 7.73 16.54 14.02
C ARG A 173 6.46 15.71 14.06
N PHE A 174 5.50 15.98 13.18
CA PHE A 174 4.30 15.16 12.99
C PHE A 174 3.80 15.25 11.55
N CYS A 175 2.90 14.34 11.20
CA CYS A 175 2.26 14.29 9.88
C CYS A 175 0.75 14.47 10.00
N VAL A 176 0.16 15.19 9.05
CA VAL A 176 -1.28 15.14 8.79
C VAL A 176 -1.49 14.51 7.42
N VAL A 177 -2.24 13.42 7.39
CA VAL A 177 -2.53 12.69 6.17
C VAL A 177 -3.96 12.98 5.73
N LEU A 178 -4.08 13.48 4.51
CA LEU A 178 -5.34 13.76 3.84
C LEU A 178 -5.54 12.71 2.74
N THR A 179 -6.40 11.75 3.02
CA THR A 179 -6.85 10.73 2.08
C THR A 179 -8.28 10.34 2.39
N ASP A 180 -9.03 9.93 1.39
CA ASP A 180 -10.42 9.50 1.58
C ASP A 180 -10.51 8.03 1.95
N THR A 181 -9.63 7.19 1.40
CA THR A 181 -9.63 5.75 1.66
C THR A 181 -8.22 5.17 1.56
N GLU A 182 -7.99 4.11 2.31
CA GLU A 182 -6.72 3.39 2.27
C GLU A 182 -6.90 1.93 2.68
N SER A 183 -6.47 1.00 1.86
CA SER A 183 -6.54 -0.43 2.17
C SER A 183 -5.31 -0.93 2.91
N GLN A 184 -4.14 -0.45 2.54
CA GLN A 184 -2.87 -0.92 3.06
C GLN A 184 -2.04 0.16 3.76
N GLY A 185 -2.12 1.40 3.27
CA GLY A 185 -1.45 2.54 3.89
C GLY A 185 0.06 2.43 3.95
N ILE A 186 0.71 1.99 2.87
CA ILE A 186 2.18 1.80 2.86
C ILE A 186 2.89 3.08 3.28
N ALA A 187 2.50 4.23 2.73
CA ALA A 187 3.09 5.52 3.10
C ALA A 187 2.93 5.83 4.60
N TYR A 188 1.80 5.44 5.24
CA TYR A 188 1.64 5.61 6.69
C TYR A 188 2.62 4.75 7.47
N GLN A 189 2.79 3.49 7.05
CA GLN A 189 3.72 2.57 7.70
C GLN A 189 5.16 3.05 7.53
N GLU A 190 5.53 3.60 6.36
CA GLU A 190 6.83 4.23 6.13
C GLU A 190 7.05 5.44 7.03
N ILE A 191 6.06 6.34 7.14
CA ILE A 191 6.11 7.54 8.01
C ILE A 191 6.25 7.12 9.49
N LEU A 192 5.44 6.17 9.94
CA LEU A 192 5.50 5.64 11.31
C LEU A 192 6.82 4.94 11.61
N SER A 193 7.37 4.20 10.64
CA SER A 193 8.69 3.56 10.74
C SER A 193 9.81 4.58 10.93
N MET A 194 9.67 5.78 10.37
CA MET A 194 10.58 6.91 10.60
C MET A 194 10.33 7.67 11.92
N GLY A 195 9.48 7.12 12.80
CA GLY A 195 9.20 7.69 14.11
C GLY A 195 8.33 8.95 14.09
N LEU A 196 7.56 9.17 13.01
CA LEU A 196 6.73 10.36 12.87
C LEU A 196 5.27 10.04 13.21
N PRO A 197 4.67 10.64 14.26
CA PRO A 197 3.25 10.45 14.56
C PRO A 197 2.36 11.02 13.47
N CYS A 198 1.29 10.29 13.14
CA CYS A 198 0.35 10.64 12.09
C CYS A 198 -1.03 11.01 12.66
N TYR A 199 -1.57 12.15 12.21
CA TYR A 199 -2.99 12.46 12.27
C TYR A 199 -3.62 12.08 10.94
N VAL A 200 -4.60 11.20 10.98
CA VAL A 200 -5.35 10.76 9.80
C VAL A 200 -6.74 11.38 9.88
N VAL A 201 -7.16 12.06 8.81
CA VAL A 201 -8.54 12.52 8.68
C VAL A 201 -9.37 11.30 8.28
N ASP A 202 -10.04 10.72 9.28
CA ASP A 202 -10.82 9.51 9.11
C ASP A 202 -12.19 9.81 8.50
N LYS A 203 -12.65 8.90 7.64
CA LYS A 203 -14.01 8.89 7.11
C LYS A 203 -14.73 7.63 7.58
N SER A 204 -15.92 7.80 8.10
CA SER A 204 -16.76 6.71 8.60
C SER A 204 -17.32 5.79 7.50
N ILE A 205 -17.28 6.22 6.25
CA ILE A 205 -17.84 5.49 5.11
C ILE A 205 -16.83 5.49 3.97
N TRP A 206 -16.49 4.28 3.50
CA TRP A 206 -15.75 4.10 2.27
C TRP A 206 -16.72 4.05 1.08
N ASP A 207 -16.56 5.00 0.14
CA ASP A 207 -17.36 5.08 -1.07
C ASP A 207 -16.46 4.96 -2.31
N TYR A 208 -16.22 3.74 -2.72
CA TYR A 208 -15.41 3.41 -3.90
C TYR A 208 -15.90 4.09 -5.19
N ARG A 209 -17.21 4.28 -5.32
CA ARG A 209 -17.80 4.83 -6.55
C ARG A 209 -17.48 6.30 -6.77
N ARG A 210 -17.23 7.06 -5.70
CA ARG A 210 -16.85 8.47 -5.78
C ARG A 210 -15.41 8.69 -6.21
N GLU A 211 -14.57 7.68 -6.13
CA GLU A 211 -13.15 7.79 -6.46
C GLU A 211 -12.86 7.61 -7.95
N HIS A 212 -13.82 7.10 -8.70
CA HIS A 212 -13.68 6.74 -10.11
C HIS A 212 -14.71 7.44 -11.02
N SER A 213 -15.50 8.40 -10.49
CA SER A 213 -16.45 9.20 -11.26
C SER A 213 -15.90 10.56 -11.67
#